data_a9ba5f6379802c9a81c26d2cfb597012
#
_entry.id   a9ba5f6379802c9a81c26d2cfb597012
#
_cell.length_a   1.000
_cell.length_b   1.000
_cell.length_c   1.000
_cell.angle_alpha   90.00
_cell.angle_beta   90.00
_cell.angle_gamma   90.00
#
_symmetry.space_group_name_H-M   'P 1'
#
loop_
_entity.id
_entity.type
_entity.pdbx_description
1 polymer ?
#
loop_
_entity_poly.entity_id
_entity_poly.type
_entity_poly.pdbx_seq_one_letter_code
_entity_poly.pdbx_strand_id
1 'polypeptide(L)'
;ITGVPEDKKETLIQSGIDGWKLLEYGTLVAWDTEHPAGELLLDKKYSHSAVAYRRGKADPIFRSKDGLCEYTNVLVNLTDEKCVPQLAMRPYMKLEREGETLVLYGGTVTRSIGYIASQNRNAFAPGTAAYAYLWHIIHYVYGTAYDKDYVH
;
A
#
# COMPACT_ATOMS: atom_id res chain seq x y z
N ILE A 1 -0.58 0.23 -8.96
CA ILE A 1 -0.59 1.57 -8.35
C ILE A 1 -2.01 2.07 -8.43
N THR A 2 -2.61 2.28 -7.28
CA THR A 2 -3.95 2.85 -7.19
C THR A 2 -3.80 4.32 -6.85
N GLY A 3 -4.06 5.18 -7.82
CA GLY A 3 -4.04 6.62 -7.61
C GLY A 3 -5.46 7.20 -7.61
N VAL A 4 -5.69 8.26 -6.87
CA VAL A 4 -6.90 9.08 -6.97
C VAL A 4 -6.62 10.17 -8.01
N PRO A 5 -7.49 10.37 -9.03
CA PRO A 5 -7.31 11.48 -9.96
C PRO A 5 -7.18 12.80 -9.23
N GLU A 6 -6.17 13.60 -9.56
CA GLU A 6 -5.82 14.83 -8.84
C GLU A 6 -6.97 15.84 -8.84
N ASP A 7 -7.60 16.05 -9.99
CA ASP A 7 -8.77 16.93 -10.15
C ASP A 7 -9.96 16.46 -9.29
N LYS A 8 -10.19 15.16 -9.22
CA LYS A 8 -11.25 14.57 -8.41
C LYS A 8 -10.98 14.70 -6.92
N LYS A 9 -9.71 14.56 -6.50
CA LYS A 9 -9.32 14.68 -5.09
C LYS A 9 -9.65 16.07 -4.54
N GLU A 10 -9.21 17.12 -5.20
CA GLU A 10 -9.47 18.49 -4.77
C GLU A 10 -10.98 18.77 -4.67
N THR A 11 -11.73 18.35 -5.67
CA THR A 11 -13.20 18.49 -5.65
C THR A 11 -13.83 17.71 -4.50
N LEU A 12 -13.41 16.49 -4.23
CA LEU A 12 -13.93 15.67 -3.12
C LEU A 12 -13.60 16.23 -1.74
N ILE A 13 -12.45 16.91 -1.60
CA ILE A 13 -12.05 17.51 -0.32
C ILE A 13 -12.82 18.81 -0.07
N GLN A 14 -12.91 19.69 -1.05
CA GLN A 14 -13.43 21.05 -0.87
C GLN A 14 -14.95 21.14 -1.02
N SER A 15 -15.48 20.73 -2.14
CA SER A 15 -16.90 20.91 -2.49
C SER A 15 -17.71 19.62 -2.51
N GLY A 16 -17.08 18.49 -2.70
CA GLY A 16 -17.73 17.21 -2.88
C GLY A 16 -18.20 16.96 -4.32
N ILE A 17 -18.62 15.74 -4.58
CA ILE A 17 -19.25 15.31 -5.84
C ILE A 17 -20.60 14.70 -5.46
N ASP A 18 -21.70 15.25 -5.99
CA ASP A 18 -23.07 14.83 -5.63
C ASP A 18 -23.33 14.85 -4.11
N GLY A 19 -22.73 15.82 -3.40
CA GLY A 19 -22.81 15.95 -1.94
C GLY A 19 -21.86 15.03 -1.17
N TRP A 20 -21.20 14.09 -1.81
CA TRP A 20 -20.21 13.21 -1.20
C TRP A 20 -18.86 13.92 -1.05
N LYS A 21 -18.32 13.94 0.16
CA LYS A 21 -17.01 14.51 0.47
C LYS A 21 -16.05 13.42 0.96
N LEU A 22 -14.79 13.59 0.64
CA LEU A 22 -13.75 12.67 1.08
C LEU A 22 -13.56 12.75 2.60
N LEU A 23 -13.65 11.62 3.26
CA LEU A 23 -13.41 11.49 4.70
C LEU A 23 -12.05 10.85 4.98
N GLU A 24 -11.76 9.76 4.28
CA GLU A 24 -10.53 8.99 4.50
C GLU A 24 -10.21 8.14 3.26
N TYR A 25 -8.93 7.90 2.98
CA TYR A 25 -8.53 6.81 2.10
C TYR A 25 -7.21 6.20 2.53
N GLY A 26 -6.95 4.99 2.05
CA GLY A 26 -5.76 4.23 2.36
C GLY A 26 -5.81 2.83 1.75
N THR A 27 -5.09 1.92 2.38
CA THR A 27 -5.02 0.51 1.96
C THR A 27 -5.32 -0.40 3.14
N LEU A 28 -6.16 -1.39 2.91
CA LEU A 28 -6.36 -2.50 3.83
C LEU A 28 -5.31 -3.57 3.56
N VAL A 29 -4.75 -4.14 4.61
CA VAL A 29 -3.70 -5.17 4.54
C VAL A 29 -4.03 -6.30 5.49
N ALA A 30 -3.89 -7.53 5.03
CA ALA A 30 -3.96 -8.74 5.83
C ALA A 30 -3.05 -9.82 5.24
N TRP A 31 -2.81 -10.91 5.96
CA TRP A 31 -2.16 -12.09 5.40
C TRP A 31 -3.16 -12.83 4.50
N ASP A 32 -2.78 -13.09 3.25
CA ASP A 32 -3.68 -13.71 2.26
C ASP A 32 -4.15 -15.11 2.66
N THR A 33 -3.33 -15.84 3.39
CA THR A 33 -3.67 -17.16 3.94
C THR A 33 -4.83 -17.13 4.94
N GLU A 34 -5.04 -15.99 5.59
CA GLU A 34 -6.12 -15.80 6.56
C GLU A 34 -7.34 -15.15 5.91
N HIS A 35 -7.11 -14.12 5.09
CA HIS A 35 -8.16 -13.32 4.46
C HIS A 35 -7.76 -12.89 3.06
N PRO A 36 -8.34 -13.51 2.00
CA PRO A 36 -8.10 -13.11 0.62
C PRO A 36 -8.42 -11.63 0.38
N ALA A 37 -7.67 -11.01 -0.52
CA ALA A 37 -7.74 -9.56 -0.74
C ALA A 37 -9.16 -9.05 -1.08
N GLY A 38 -9.95 -9.83 -1.81
CA GLY A 38 -11.33 -9.49 -2.16
C GLY A 38 -12.31 -9.47 -0.98
N GLU A 39 -11.94 -10.06 0.16
CA GLU A 39 -12.76 -10.11 1.38
C GLU A 39 -12.38 -9.03 2.40
N LEU A 40 -11.32 -8.25 2.15
CA LEU A 40 -10.89 -7.20 3.05
C LEU A 40 -11.93 -6.07 3.11
N LEU A 41 -12.42 -5.79 4.31
CA LEU A 41 -13.39 -4.74 4.58
C LEU A 41 -12.84 -3.78 5.64
N LEU A 42 -13.17 -2.50 5.50
CA LEU A 42 -12.82 -1.48 6.50
C LEU A 42 -13.49 -1.80 7.84
N ASP A 43 -12.81 -1.46 8.93
CA ASP A 43 -13.26 -1.64 10.32
C ASP A 43 -13.44 -3.11 10.77
N LYS A 44 -12.86 -4.07 10.07
CA LYS A 44 -12.76 -5.46 10.52
C LYS A 44 -11.44 -5.71 11.25
N LYS A 45 -11.48 -6.50 12.32
CA LYS A 45 -10.30 -6.78 13.18
C LYS A 45 -9.13 -7.43 12.45
N TYR A 46 -9.41 -8.21 11.40
CA TYR A 46 -8.39 -8.88 10.59
C TYR A 46 -7.75 -7.95 9.55
N SER A 47 -8.36 -6.81 9.28
CA SER A 47 -7.95 -5.89 8.23
C SER A 47 -7.26 -4.68 8.85
N HIS A 48 -5.96 -4.58 8.69
CA HIS A 48 -5.18 -3.44 9.14
C HIS A 48 -5.31 -2.30 8.12
N SER A 49 -5.74 -1.13 8.60
CA SER A 49 -5.86 0.06 7.76
C SER A 49 -4.55 0.85 7.80
N ALA A 50 -3.88 0.94 6.65
CA ALA A 50 -2.81 1.92 6.45
C ALA A 50 -3.45 3.18 5.86
N VAL A 51 -3.76 4.15 6.73
CA VAL A 51 -4.44 5.39 6.35
C VAL A 51 -3.45 6.34 5.68
N ALA A 52 -3.76 6.76 4.46
CA ALA A 52 -2.96 7.72 3.71
C ALA A 52 -3.50 9.15 3.83
N TYR A 53 -4.81 9.30 3.99
CA TYR A 53 -5.46 10.59 4.21
C TYR A 53 -6.62 10.45 5.19
N ARG A 54 -6.78 11.44 6.05
CA ARG A 54 -7.95 11.59 6.93
C ARG A 54 -8.28 13.06 7.08
N ARG A 55 -9.56 13.42 6.90
CA ARG A 55 -10.04 14.80 7.06
C ARG A 55 -9.63 15.36 8.42
N GLY A 56 -9.16 16.60 8.44
CA GLY A 56 -8.72 17.29 9.65
C GLY A 56 -7.33 16.89 10.17
N LYS A 57 -6.59 16.06 9.44
CA LYS A 57 -5.18 15.75 9.71
C LYS A 57 -4.30 16.46 8.70
N ALA A 58 -3.04 16.72 9.11
CA ALA A 58 -2.04 17.33 8.23
C ALA A 58 -1.86 16.53 6.94
N ASP A 59 -1.35 17.22 5.90
CA ASP A 59 -1.29 16.72 4.55
C ASP A 59 -0.71 15.31 4.43
N PRO A 60 -1.34 14.48 3.63
CA PRO A 60 -0.82 13.17 3.30
C PRO A 60 0.44 13.30 2.45
N ILE A 61 1.29 12.29 2.51
CA ILE A 61 2.44 12.17 1.62
C ILE A 61 1.92 11.78 0.23
N PHE A 62 1.61 12.79 -0.58
CA PHE A 62 1.23 12.61 -1.97
C PHE A 62 2.36 12.97 -2.91
N ARG A 63 2.40 12.24 -3.99
CA ARG A 63 3.06 12.69 -5.21
C ARG A 63 2.01 12.70 -6.32
N SER A 64 1.90 13.80 -7.05
CA SER A 64 1.18 13.82 -8.31
C SER A 64 2.09 13.23 -9.39
N LYS A 65 1.59 12.21 -10.07
CA LYS A 65 2.25 11.62 -11.21
C LYS A 65 1.19 11.20 -12.22
N ASP A 66 1.35 11.63 -13.46
CA ASP A 66 0.43 11.31 -14.54
C ASP A 66 -1.05 11.63 -14.21
N GLY A 67 -1.29 12.75 -13.49
CA GLY A 67 -2.63 13.18 -13.08
C GLY A 67 -3.26 12.36 -11.96
N LEU A 68 -2.47 11.50 -11.30
CA LEU A 68 -2.91 10.69 -10.18
C LEU A 68 -2.18 11.11 -8.90
N CYS A 69 -2.88 11.09 -7.78
CA CYS A 69 -2.28 11.23 -6.46
C CYS A 69 -1.82 9.86 -5.96
N GLU A 70 -0.51 9.66 -5.97
CA GLU A 70 0.10 8.45 -5.39
C GLU A 70 0.31 8.63 -3.89
N TYR A 71 0.13 7.58 -3.14
CA TYR A 71 0.44 7.53 -1.72
C TYR A 71 1.21 6.27 -1.36
N THR A 72 2.00 6.36 -0.30
CA THR A 72 2.83 5.26 0.17
C THR A 72 2.34 4.81 1.54
N ASN A 73 2.18 3.51 1.70
CA ASN A 73 1.99 2.87 2.99
C ASN A 73 3.28 2.19 3.41
N VAL A 74 3.61 2.28 4.69
CA VAL A 74 4.82 1.69 5.26
C VAL A 74 4.43 0.53 6.16
N LEU A 75 4.95 -0.64 5.87
CA LEU A 75 4.87 -1.80 6.74
C LEU A 75 6.08 -1.78 7.69
N VAL A 76 5.81 -1.92 8.98
CA VAL A 76 6.84 -1.94 10.03
C VAL A 76 6.86 -3.28 10.75
N ASN A 77 7.91 -3.54 11.51
CA ASN A 77 8.08 -4.76 12.31
C ASN A 77 8.03 -6.05 11.45
N LEU A 78 8.64 -5.99 10.27
CA LEU A 78 8.83 -7.16 9.42
C LEU A 78 9.99 -8.00 9.95
N THR A 79 9.71 -9.26 10.24
CA THR A 79 10.73 -10.28 10.48
C THR A 79 10.99 -11.06 9.19
N ASP A 80 12.07 -11.83 9.15
CA ASP A 80 12.43 -12.60 7.96
C ASP A 80 11.33 -13.57 7.54
N GLU A 81 10.70 -14.23 8.51
CA GLU A 81 9.59 -15.16 8.25
C GLU A 81 8.37 -14.48 7.63
N LYS A 82 8.13 -13.21 7.97
CA LYS A 82 7.04 -12.41 7.41
C LYS A 82 7.30 -11.98 5.96
N CYS A 83 8.51 -12.16 5.45
CA CYS A 83 8.82 -11.85 4.06
C CYS A 83 8.38 -12.95 3.08
N VAL A 84 8.06 -14.14 3.57
CA VAL A 84 7.69 -15.32 2.77
C VAL A 84 6.22 -15.35 2.39
N PRO A 85 5.25 -15.23 3.32
CA PRO A 85 3.83 -15.34 3.00
C PRO A 85 3.33 -14.15 2.17
N GLN A 86 2.21 -14.37 1.49
CA GLN A 86 1.56 -13.34 0.70
C GLN A 86 0.77 -12.37 1.58
N LEU A 87 0.91 -11.09 1.29
CA LEU A 87 0.04 -10.03 1.80
C LEU A 87 -1.08 -9.79 0.80
N ALA A 88 -2.31 -9.79 1.30
CA ALA A 88 -3.47 -9.32 0.59
C ALA A 88 -3.65 -7.82 0.84
N MET A 89 -3.82 -7.04 -0.20
CA MET A 89 -3.96 -5.59 -0.13
C MET A 89 -5.15 -5.13 -0.96
N ARG A 90 -5.93 -4.21 -0.40
CA ARG A 90 -7.09 -3.63 -1.06
C ARG A 90 -7.18 -2.13 -0.74
N PRO A 91 -7.06 -1.23 -1.72
CA PRO A 91 -7.26 0.20 -1.47
C PRO A 91 -8.73 0.49 -1.19
N TYR A 92 -8.96 1.50 -0.37
CA TYR A 92 -10.30 1.96 -0.04
C TYR A 92 -10.38 3.49 -0.01
N MET A 93 -11.58 3.99 -0.18
CA MET A 93 -11.95 5.39 -0.01
C MET A 93 -13.26 5.45 0.77
N LYS A 94 -13.28 6.25 1.84
CA LYS A 94 -14.46 6.50 2.65
C LYS A 94 -14.99 7.90 2.37
N LEU A 95 -16.23 7.99 2.01
CA LEU A 95 -16.95 9.21 1.69
C LEU A 95 -18.07 9.44 2.70
N GLU A 96 -18.47 10.68 2.86
CA GLU A 96 -19.56 11.12 3.74
C GLU A 96 -20.51 12.07 3.01
N ARG A 97 -21.79 11.89 3.24
CA ARG A 97 -22.86 12.79 2.79
C ARG A 97 -23.98 12.81 3.82
N GLU A 98 -24.27 13.98 4.41
CA GLU A 98 -25.40 14.16 5.33
C GLU A 98 -25.45 13.11 6.47
N GLY A 99 -24.29 12.79 7.06
CA GLY A 99 -24.17 11.78 8.12
C GLY A 99 -24.11 10.33 7.64
N GLU A 100 -24.35 10.06 6.36
CA GLU A 100 -24.14 8.74 5.74
C GLU A 100 -22.69 8.55 5.35
N THR A 101 -22.19 7.32 5.46
CA THR A 101 -20.86 6.95 4.99
C THR A 101 -20.94 5.91 3.89
N LEU A 102 -20.07 6.05 2.89
CA LEU A 102 -19.91 5.10 1.80
C LEU A 102 -18.43 4.71 1.72
N VAL A 103 -18.16 3.41 1.67
CA VAL A 103 -16.81 2.90 1.45
C VAL A 103 -16.73 2.29 0.05
N LEU A 104 -15.82 2.83 -0.74
CA LEU A 104 -15.48 2.30 -2.07
C LEU A 104 -14.17 1.53 -1.97
N TYR A 105 -14.10 0.41 -2.65
CA TYR A 105 -12.90 -0.43 -2.71
C TYR A 105 -12.33 -0.46 -4.12
N GLY A 106 -11.01 -0.37 -4.22
CA GLY A 106 -10.30 -0.50 -5.48
C GLY A 106 -9.88 -1.95 -5.78
N GLY A 107 -9.08 -2.10 -6.82
CA GLY A 107 -8.53 -3.39 -7.23
C GLY A 107 -7.62 -4.00 -6.16
N THR A 108 -7.64 -5.31 -6.05
CA THR A 108 -6.86 -6.06 -5.07
C THR A 108 -5.48 -6.41 -5.59
N VAL A 109 -4.50 -6.49 -4.68
CA VAL A 109 -3.14 -6.95 -4.97
C VAL A 109 -2.74 -7.98 -3.92
N THR A 110 -2.12 -9.07 -4.37
CA THR A 110 -1.56 -10.09 -3.49
C THR A 110 -0.09 -10.27 -3.85
N ARG A 111 0.83 -9.98 -2.92
CA ARG A 111 2.28 -10.08 -3.10
C ARG A 111 2.97 -10.41 -1.79
N SER A 112 4.04 -11.20 -1.85
CA SER A 112 4.96 -11.34 -0.72
C SER A 112 6.00 -10.22 -0.71
N ILE A 113 6.54 -9.93 0.47
CA ILE A 113 7.65 -8.98 0.62
C ILE A 113 8.88 -9.46 -0.15
N GLY A 114 9.17 -10.77 -0.07
CA GLY A 114 10.25 -11.39 -0.84
C GLY A 114 10.11 -11.18 -2.34
N TYR A 115 8.90 -11.35 -2.88
CA TYR A 115 8.63 -11.08 -4.29
C TYR A 115 8.88 -9.60 -4.63
N ILE A 116 8.37 -8.66 -3.84
CA ILE A 116 8.59 -7.22 -4.05
C ILE A 116 10.08 -6.90 -4.02
N ALA A 117 10.83 -7.46 -3.06
CA ALA A 117 12.28 -7.29 -2.96
C ALA A 117 12.99 -7.79 -4.22
N SER A 118 12.67 -8.99 -4.70
CA SER A 118 13.28 -9.57 -5.90
C SER A 118 13.03 -8.74 -7.16
N GLN A 119 11.85 -8.14 -7.30
CA GLN A 119 11.51 -7.27 -8.44
C GLN A 119 12.25 -5.91 -8.38
N ASN A 120 12.68 -5.49 -7.21
CA ASN A 120 13.38 -4.22 -6.98
C ASN A 120 14.86 -4.40 -6.63
N ARG A 121 15.48 -5.55 -6.94
CA ARG A 121 16.84 -5.91 -6.54
C ARG A 121 17.92 -4.93 -7.02
N ASN A 122 17.64 -4.16 -8.06
CA ASN A 122 18.52 -3.14 -8.62
C ASN A 122 18.14 -1.70 -8.19
N ALA A 123 17.22 -1.55 -7.24
CA ALA A 123 16.72 -0.22 -6.83
C ALA A 123 17.73 0.59 -6.01
N PHE A 124 18.70 -0.06 -5.37
CA PHE A 124 19.69 0.58 -4.52
C PHE A 124 21.12 0.30 -5.00
N ALA A 125 22.00 1.25 -4.78
CA ALA A 125 23.41 1.09 -5.14
C ALA A 125 24.11 0.06 -4.22
N PRO A 126 24.98 -0.80 -4.76
CA PRO A 126 25.80 -1.70 -3.98
C PRO A 126 26.59 -0.95 -2.89
N GLY A 127 26.80 -1.59 -1.74
CA GLY A 127 27.50 -1.01 -0.60
C GLY A 127 26.64 -0.09 0.29
N THR A 128 25.37 0.17 -0.05
CA THR A 128 24.46 0.90 0.81
C THR A 128 23.75 -0.03 1.81
N ALA A 129 23.33 0.50 2.97
CA ALA A 129 22.54 -0.26 3.93
C ALA A 129 21.20 -0.75 3.34
N ALA A 130 20.56 0.06 2.49
CA ALA A 130 19.34 -0.32 1.79
C ALA A 130 19.55 -1.49 0.84
N TYR A 131 20.67 -1.51 0.10
CA TYR A 131 21.07 -2.64 -0.74
C TYR A 131 21.28 -3.91 0.08
N ALA A 132 22.06 -3.82 1.17
CA ALA A 132 22.33 -4.97 2.02
C ALA A 132 21.04 -5.56 2.63
N TYR A 133 20.13 -4.70 3.09
CA TYR A 133 18.84 -5.14 3.65
C TYR A 133 17.93 -5.80 2.60
N LEU A 134 17.84 -5.20 1.41
CA LEU A 134 17.07 -5.76 0.30
C LEU A 134 17.57 -7.15 -0.09
N TRP A 135 18.88 -7.30 -0.23
CA TRP A 135 19.49 -8.58 -0.59
C TRP A 135 19.44 -9.62 0.53
N HIS A 136 19.46 -9.19 1.80
CA HIS A 136 19.18 -10.07 2.92
C HIS A 136 17.78 -10.73 2.77
N ILE A 137 16.76 -9.96 2.44
CA ILE A 137 15.40 -10.48 2.19
C ILE A 137 15.39 -11.45 1.00
N ILE A 138 16.05 -11.09 -0.09
CA ILE A 138 16.10 -11.91 -1.30
C ILE A 138 16.77 -13.26 -1.01
N HIS A 139 17.92 -13.25 -0.33
CA HIS A 139 18.63 -14.47 0.04
C HIS A 139 17.82 -15.32 1.03
N TYR A 140 17.15 -14.71 1.98
CA TYR A 140 16.30 -15.42 2.94
C TYR A 140 15.16 -16.18 2.24
N VAL A 141 14.49 -15.54 1.27
CA VAL A 141 13.31 -16.11 0.61
C VAL A 141 13.68 -17.04 -0.55
N TYR A 142 14.69 -16.71 -1.33
CA TYR A 142 15.02 -17.37 -2.59
C TYR A 142 16.38 -18.05 -2.62
N GLY A 143 17.16 -17.98 -1.54
CA GLY A 143 18.53 -18.51 -1.53
C GLY A 143 19.38 -17.84 -2.61
N THR A 144 20.08 -18.65 -3.40
CA THR A 144 21.02 -18.21 -4.44
C THR A 144 20.39 -17.94 -5.80
N ALA A 145 19.05 -17.97 -5.91
CA ALA A 145 18.37 -17.88 -7.21
C ALA A 145 18.69 -16.59 -8.01
N TYR A 146 19.04 -15.52 -7.32
CA TYR A 146 19.34 -14.21 -7.93
C TYR A 146 20.82 -13.79 -7.81
N ASP A 147 21.72 -14.65 -7.35
CA ASP A 147 23.13 -14.30 -7.06
C ASP A 147 23.91 -13.72 -8.25
N LYS A 148 23.53 -14.06 -9.47
CA LYS A 148 24.09 -13.45 -10.69
C LYS A 148 23.92 -11.92 -10.76
N ASP A 149 22.94 -11.38 -10.05
CA ASP A 149 22.62 -9.95 -10.00
C ASP A 149 23.19 -9.30 -8.72
N TYR A 150 23.80 -10.08 -7.81
CA TYR A 150 24.35 -9.60 -6.55
C TYR A 150 25.78 -9.08 -6.74
N VAL A 151 26.05 -7.89 -6.26
CA VAL A 151 27.39 -7.26 -6.25
C VAL A 151 27.91 -7.26 -4.81
N HIS A 152 29.04 -7.94 -4.61
CA HIS A 152 29.73 -8.03 -3.31
C HIS A 152 30.37 -6.73 -2.88
#